data_3711cc22cc65d5bd6f057c6ee4947ae5
#
_entry.id   3711cc22cc65d5bd6f057c6ee4947ae5
#
_cell.length_a   1.000
_cell.length_b   1.000
_cell.length_c   1.000
_cell.angle_alpha   90.00
_cell.angle_beta   90.00
_cell.angle_gamma   90.00
#
_symmetry.space_group_name_H-M   'P 1'
#
loop_
_entity.id
_entity.type
_entity.pdbx_description
1 polymer ?
#
loop_
_entity_poly.entity_id
_entity_poly.type
_entity_poly.pdbx_seq_one_letter_code
_entity_poly.pdbx_strand_id
1 'polypeptide(L)' 'MYFVERRGAGRQWIRELNYKNELKACIGARRKAIATLDTYRVVHELSPDEVVYCVKGSELVKD' A
#
# COMPACT_ATOMS: atom_id res chain seq x y z
N MET A 1 7.77 -7.65 -9.78
CA MET A 1 7.22 -6.29 -9.59
C MET A 1 6.33 -6.25 -8.36
N TYR A 2 6.37 -5.16 -7.62
CA TYR A 2 5.56 -4.97 -6.43
C TYR A 2 4.48 -3.95 -6.71
N PHE A 3 3.27 -4.22 -6.24
CA PHE A 3 2.13 -3.31 -6.44
C PHE A 3 1.74 -2.66 -5.13
N VAL A 4 1.45 -1.36 -5.20
CA VAL A 4 0.91 -0.60 -4.09
C VAL A 4 -0.58 -0.46 -4.34
N GLU A 5 -1.38 -0.97 -3.41
CA GLU A 5 -2.83 -1.02 -3.53
C GLU A 5 -3.51 -0.29 -2.37
N ARG A 6 -4.51 0.51 -2.71
CA ARG A 6 -5.31 1.25 -1.74
C ARG A 6 -6.61 0.50 -1.47
N ARG A 7 -7.04 0.49 -0.21
CA ARG A 7 -8.31 -0.10 0.15
C ARG A 7 -9.45 0.84 -0.23
N GLY A 8 -10.32 0.40 -1.10
CA GLY A 8 -11.49 1.16 -1.54
C GLY A 8 -12.67 1.05 -0.59
N ALA A 9 -13.70 1.85 -0.84
CA ALA A 9 -14.90 1.93 0.00
C ALA A 9 -15.65 0.59 0.08
N GLY A 10 -15.63 -0.20 -0.98
CA GLY A 10 -16.27 -1.52 -1.02
C GLY A 10 -15.39 -2.66 -0.53
N ARG A 11 -14.33 -2.35 0.21
CA ARG A 11 -13.33 -3.29 0.71
C ARG A 11 -12.50 -3.97 -0.37
N GLN A 12 -12.63 -3.55 -1.61
CA GLN A 12 -11.76 -4.01 -2.68
C GLN A 12 -10.41 -3.28 -2.60
N TRP A 13 -9.39 -3.90 -3.18
CA TRP A 13 -8.08 -3.28 -3.29
C TRP A 13 -7.91 -2.69 -4.68
N ILE A 14 -7.51 -1.42 -4.73
CA ILE A 14 -7.33 -0.68 -5.96
C ILE A 14 -5.84 -0.48 -6.18
N ARG A 15 -5.32 -1.04 -7.27
CA ARG A 15 -3.90 -0.93 -7.60
C ARG A 15 -3.62 0.47 -8.14
N GLU A 16 -2.71 1.19 -7.50
CA GLU A 16 -2.39 2.56 -7.87
C GLU A 16 -0.98 2.75 -8.40
N LEU A 17 -0.01 2.05 -7.82
CA LEU A 17 1.40 2.22 -8.18
C LEU A 17 2.07 0.86 -8.30
N ASN A 18 3.20 0.83 -9.00
CA ASN A 18 4.05 -0.36 -9.04
C ASN A 18 5.51 0.04 -8.95
N TYR A 19 6.32 -0.89 -8.44
CA TYR A 19 7.76 -0.70 -8.26
C TYR A 19 8.46 -2.03 -8.47
N LYS A 20 9.70 -1.96 -8.95
CA LYS A 20 10.52 -3.16 -9.11
C LYS A 20 11.18 -3.58 -7.80
N ASN A 21 11.29 -2.67 -6.85
CA ASN A 21 12.02 -2.85 -5.60
C ASN A 21 11.04 -2.83 -4.42
N GLU A 22 11.15 -3.82 -3.54
CA GLU A 22 10.26 -3.94 -2.38
C GLU A 22 10.34 -2.72 -1.46
N LEU A 23 11.55 -2.27 -1.14
CA LEU A 23 11.74 -1.12 -0.25
C LEU A 23 11.10 0.14 -0.83
N LYS A 24 11.28 0.37 -2.13
CA LYS A 24 10.67 1.53 -2.79
C LYS A 24 9.15 1.45 -2.78
N ALA A 25 8.60 0.25 -2.95
CA ALA A 25 7.16 0.03 -2.87
C ALA A 25 6.63 0.35 -1.48
N CYS A 26 7.32 -0.10 -0.44
CA CYS A 26 6.92 0.17 0.94
C CYS A 26 6.98 1.66 1.26
N ILE A 27 8.01 2.35 0.80
CA ILE A 27 8.13 3.80 0.98
C ILE A 27 6.99 4.52 0.25
N GLY A 28 6.69 4.09 -0.98
CA GLY A 28 5.59 4.66 -1.77
C GLY A 28 4.25 4.46 -1.09
N ALA A 29 3.98 3.27 -0.58
CA ALA A 29 2.75 2.97 0.14
C ALA A 29 2.60 3.86 1.38
N ARG A 30 3.70 4.01 2.14
CA ARG A 30 3.69 4.83 3.34
C ARG A 30 3.43 6.30 3.02
N ARG A 31 4.05 6.83 1.98
CA ARG A 31 3.83 8.22 1.55
C ARG A 31 2.39 8.46 1.12
N LYS A 32 1.82 7.53 0.36
CA LYS A 32 0.42 7.63 -0.07
C LYS A 32 -0.52 7.54 1.13
N ALA A 33 -0.25 6.64 2.06
CA ALA A 33 -1.07 6.46 3.25
C ALA A 33 -1.10 7.73 4.09
N ILE A 34 0.06 8.38 4.30
CA ILE A 34 0.14 9.62 5.05
C ILE A 34 -0.62 10.74 4.34
N ALA A 35 -0.49 10.83 3.03
CA ALA A 35 -1.11 11.89 2.24
C ALA A 35 -2.63 11.77 2.18
N THR A 36 -3.17 10.56 2.17
CA THR A 36 -4.61 10.32 1.99
C THR A 36 -5.31 9.87 3.27
N LEU A 37 -4.56 9.38 4.26
CA LEU A 37 -5.04 8.77 5.49
C LEU A 37 -5.75 7.42 5.24
N ASP A 38 -5.63 6.89 4.03
CA ASP A 38 -6.20 5.60 3.66
C ASP A 38 -5.27 4.45 4.03
N THR A 39 -5.77 3.23 3.90
CA THR A 39 -4.99 2.02 4.12
C THR A 39 -4.38 1.57 2.79
N TYR A 40 -3.09 1.30 2.81
CA TYR A 40 -2.35 0.82 1.65
C TYR A 40 -1.66 -0.50 1.98
N ARG A 41 -1.47 -1.32 0.97
CA ARG A 41 -0.70 -2.55 1.10
C ARG A 41 0.24 -2.71 -0.09
N VAL A 42 1.28 -3.52 0.11
CA VAL A 42 2.21 -3.91 -0.94
C VAL A 42 2.09 -5.41 -1.13
N VAL A 43 1.94 -5.83 -2.38
CA VAL A 43 1.92 -7.24 -2.75
C VAL A 43 2.85 -7.47 -3.93
N HIS A 44 3.38 -8.69 -4.05
CA HIS A 44 4.20 -9.07 -5.20
C HIS A 44 3.32 -9.70 -6.27
N GLU A 45 3.61 -9.42 -7.55
CA GLU A 45 2.79 -9.91 -8.66
C GLU A 45 2.68 -11.44 -8.73
N LEU A 46 3.71 -12.14 -8.26
CA LEU A 46 3.72 -13.61 -8.25
C LEU A 46 2.99 -14.22 -7.06
N SER A 47 2.69 -13.42 -6.04
CA SER A 47 2.02 -13.87 -4.83
C SER A 47 1.06 -12.79 -4.35
N PRO A 48 0.03 -12.45 -5.14
CA PRO A 48 -0.85 -11.31 -4.83
C PRO A 48 -1.70 -11.51 -3.57
N ASP A 49 -1.82 -12.74 -3.08
CA ASP A 49 -2.56 -13.03 -1.87
C ASP A 49 -1.72 -12.86 -0.60
N GLU A 50 -0.41 -12.69 -0.76
CA GLU A 50 0.52 -12.50 0.36
C GLU A 50 0.87 -11.02 0.50
N VAL A 51 0.46 -10.45 1.61
CA VAL A 51 0.74 -9.03 1.88
C VAL A 51 2.17 -8.89 2.40
N VAL A 52 3.00 -8.17 1.65
CA VAL A 52 4.39 -7.88 2.03
C VAL A 52 4.44 -6.81 3.11
N TYR A 53 3.56 -5.82 3.01
CA TYR A 53 3.55 -4.68 3.91
C TYR A 53 2.15 -4.06 3.88
N CYS A 54 1.65 -3.67 5.05
CA CYS A 54 0.36 -3.00 5.16
C CYS A 54 0.50 -1.82 6.10
N VAL A 55 -0.08 -0.70 5.72
CA VAL A 55 0.02 0.54 6.50
C VAL A 55 -1.31 1.28 6.47
N LYS A 56 -1.72 1.76 7.65
CA LYS A 56 -2.91 2.59 7.81
C LYS A 56 -2.47 4.03 8.05
N GLY A 57 -2.80 4.91 7.12
CA GLY A 57 -2.39 6.32 7.21
C GLY A 57 -2.88 7.00 8.46
N SER A 58 -4.10 6.69 8.89
CA SER A 58 -4.69 7.26 10.10
C SER A 58 -3.92 6.89 11.37
N GLU A 59 -3.15 5.81 11.36
CA GLU A 59 -2.33 5.39 12.50
C GLU A 59 -0.94 6.02 12.48
N LEU A 60 -0.49 6.50 11.31
CA LEU A 60 0.83 7.13 11.18
C LEU A 60 0.81 8.60 11.57
N VAL A 61 -0.31 9.26 11.37
CA VAL A 61 -0.47 10.69 11.67
C VAL A 61 -1.15 10.80 13.03
N LYS A 62 -0.33 10.88 14.06
CA LYS A 62 -0.80 11.04 15.45
C LYS A 62 -0.44 12.43 15.96
N ASP A 63 -1.38 13.03 16.61
CA ASP A 63 -1.16 14.31 17.31
C ASP A 63 -0.47 14.06 18.64
#